data_f59c6ca923bce068e75456eb9e358e61
#
_entry.id   f59c6ca923bce068e75456eb9e358e61
#
_cell.length_a   1.000
_cell.length_b   1.000
_cell.length_c   1.000
_cell.angle_alpha   90.00
_cell.angle_beta   90.00
_cell.angle_gamma   90.00
#
_symmetry.space_group_name_H-M   'P 1'
#
loop_
_entity.id
_entity.type
_entity.pdbx_description
1 polymer ?
#
loop_
_entity_poly.entity_id
_entity_poly.type
_entity_poly.pdbx_seq_one_letter_code
_entity_poly.pdbx_strand_id
1 'polypeptide(L)'
;MSRDFQQTHENLLLCAQKHFLEYGFERASIREICKDAHVTNGAFYNHFDDKEALFGALVEPVVQEVKAIYEASVNEHMELAKTDDLKSLWKLSEETLSVIIEYIYEHFDVFRLLLMRAEGTRYSSFLDDVVCLETRVTLKFFAELKSRGIQVRELAEEEWHILLHAYFASLAE
;
A
#
# COMPACT_ATOMS: atom_id res chain seq x y z
N MET A 1 -25.20 0.09 -15.50
CA MET A 1 -24.67 1.46 -15.68
C MET A 1 -24.64 1.75 -17.17
N SER A 2 -24.95 2.99 -17.61
CA SER A 2 -24.84 3.32 -19.03
C SER A 2 -23.36 3.36 -19.44
N ARG A 3 -23.06 3.07 -20.71
CA ARG A 3 -21.69 3.10 -21.28
C ARG A 3 -21.05 4.48 -21.10
N ASP A 4 -21.84 5.53 -21.15
CA ASP A 4 -21.41 6.93 -20.96
C ASP A 4 -21.01 7.22 -19.51
N PHE A 5 -21.72 6.67 -18.53
CA PHE A 5 -21.37 6.79 -17.11
C PHE A 5 -20.02 6.14 -16.80
N GLN A 6 -19.80 4.93 -17.27
CA GLN A 6 -18.52 4.21 -17.05
C GLN A 6 -17.34 4.95 -17.67
N GLN A 7 -17.49 5.43 -18.92
CA GLN A 7 -16.43 6.20 -19.60
C GLN A 7 -16.11 7.49 -18.85
N THR A 8 -17.12 8.20 -18.35
CA THR A 8 -16.92 9.43 -17.54
C THR A 8 -16.19 9.14 -16.24
N HIS A 9 -16.55 8.04 -15.57
CA HIS A 9 -15.89 7.61 -14.35
C HIS A 9 -14.39 7.32 -14.57
N GLU A 10 -14.06 6.56 -15.59
CA GLU A 10 -12.69 6.24 -15.97
C GLU A 10 -11.87 7.48 -16.34
N ASN A 11 -12.46 8.40 -17.11
CA ASN A 11 -11.80 9.66 -17.48
C ASN A 11 -11.48 10.53 -16.23
N LEU A 12 -12.40 10.57 -15.26
CA LEU A 12 -12.17 11.29 -14.00
C LEU A 12 -11.00 10.67 -13.23
N LEU A 13 -10.94 9.34 -13.12
CA LEU A 13 -9.83 8.64 -12.44
C LEU A 13 -8.50 8.90 -13.14
N LEU A 14 -8.43 8.82 -14.47
CA LEU A 14 -7.21 9.07 -15.24
C LEU A 14 -6.70 10.51 -15.08
N CYS A 15 -7.59 11.50 -15.14
CA CYS A 15 -7.23 12.90 -14.93
C CYS A 15 -6.83 13.16 -13.47
N ALA A 16 -7.55 12.59 -12.52
CA ALA A 16 -7.26 12.71 -11.10
C ALA A 16 -5.88 12.15 -10.75
N GLN A 17 -5.52 10.96 -11.24
CA GLN A 17 -4.21 10.36 -11.03
C GLN A 17 -3.08 11.31 -11.45
N LYS A 18 -3.18 11.91 -12.65
CA LYS A 18 -2.19 12.89 -13.14
C LYS A 18 -2.08 14.09 -12.23
N HIS A 19 -3.22 14.69 -11.86
CA HIS A 19 -3.24 15.87 -10.98
C HIS A 19 -2.69 15.58 -9.60
N PHE A 20 -3.05 14.44 -9.00
CA PHE A 20 -2.53 14.06 -7.68
C PHE A 20 -1.03 13.75 -7.71
N LEU A 21 -0.52 13.10 -8.77
CA LEU A 21 0.91 12.87 -8.94
C LEU A 21 1.69 14.19 -9.09
N GLU A 22 1.16 15.15 -9.80
CA GLU A 22 1.81 16.42 -10.07
C GLU A 22 1.76 17.38 -8.87
N TYR A 23 0.57 17.56 -8.29
CA TYR A 23 0.32 18.61 -7.28
C TYR A 23 0.20 18.08 -5.84
N GLY A 24 0.02 16.78 -5.66
CA GLY A 24 -0.39 16.17 -4.39
C GLY A 24 -1.88 16.35 -4.10
N PHE A 25 -2.40 15.56 -3.14
CA PHE A 25 -3.82 15.62 -2.80
C PHE A 25 -4.26 17.00 -2.36
N GLU A 26 -3.55 17.67 -1.43
CA GLU A 26 -4.00 18.95 -0.89
C GLU A 26 -4.19 20.01 -1.96
N ARG A 27 -3.23 20.14 -2.90
CA ARG A 27 -3.22 21.22 -3.92
C ARG A 27 -4.00 20.87 -5.18
N ALA A 28 -4.32 19.61 -5.42
CA ALA A 28 -5.12 19.20 -6.57
C ALA A 28 -6.55 19.77 -6.49
N SER A 29 -7.06 20.28 -7.62
CA SER A 29 -8.36 20.95 -7.73
C SER A 29 -9.35 20.09 -8.50
N ILE A 30 -10.51 19.77 -7.88
CA ILE A 30 -11.63 19.09 -8.56
C ILE A 30 -12.02 19.82 -9.83
N ARG A 31 -12.02 21.15 -9.81
CA ARG A 31 -12.40 21.98 -10.98
C ARG A 31 -11.46 21.75 -12.17
N GLU A 32 -10.15 21.72 -11.94
CA GLU A 32 -9.18 21.48 -13.01
C GLU A 32 -9.22 20.02 -13.47
N ILE A 33 -9.39 19.05 -12.56
CA ILE A 33 -9.60 17.64 -12.90
C ILE A 33 -10.83 17.47 -13.81
N CYS A 34 -11.96 18.08 -13.44
CA CYS A 34 -13.18 18.04 -14.24
C CYS A 34 -12.99 18.67 -15.63
N LYS A 35 -12.28 19.79 -15.70
CA LYS A 35 -11.98 20.47 -16.96
C LYS A 35 -11.15 19.56 -17.88
N ASP A 36 -10.12 18.92 -17.38
CA ASP A 36 -9.27 18.02 -18.17
C ASP A 36 -9.97 16.73 -18.54
N ALA A 37 -10.88 16.24 -17.69
CA ALA A 37 -11.74 15.10 -17.98
C ALA A 37 -12.91 15.43 -18.92
N HIS A 38 -13.09 16.70 -19.31
CA HIS A 38 -14.20 17.21 -20.11
C HIS A 38 -15.58 16.96 -19.49
N VAL A 39 -15.70 17.08 -18.18
CA VAL A 39 -16.95 16.91 -17.42
C VAL A 39 -17.27 18.17 -16.63
N THR A 40 -18.54 18.36 -16.29
CA THR A 40 -18.97 19.44 -15.40
C THR A 40 -18.72 19.07 -13.94
N ASN A 41 -18.53 20.08 -13.06
CA ASN A 41 -18.46 19.83 -11.62
C ASN A 41 -19.72 19.11 -11.09
N GLY A 42 -20.90 19.40 -11.62
CA GLY A 42 -22.13 18.69 -11.25
C GLY A 42 -22.10 17.22 -11.64
N ALA A 43 -21.51 16.87 -12.79
CA ALA A 43 -21.35 15.48 -13.21
C ALA A 43 -20.35 14.73 -12.30
N PHE A 44 -19.30 15.41 -11.82
CA PHE A 44 -18.36 14.83 -10.86
C PHE A 44 -19.07 14.26 -9.63
N TYR A 45 -19.96 15.03 -9.02
CA TYR A 45 -20.69 14.62 -7.81
C TYR A 45 -21.70 13.48 -8.01
N ASN A 46 -21.94 13.05 -9.25
CA ASN A 46 -22.65 11.81 -9.54
C ASN A 46 -21.76 10.56 -9.46
N HIS A 47 -20.43 10.75 -9.44
CA HIS A 47 -19.43 9.67 -9.45
C HIS A 47 -18.68 9.55 -8.12
N PHE A 48 -18.39 10.70 -7.47
CA PHE A 48 -17.60 10.79 -6.26
C PHE A 48 -18.19 11.85 -5.32
N ASP A 49 -18.30 11.53 -4.04
CA ASP A 49 -18.87 12.43 -3.02
C ASP A 49 -17.96 13.66 -2.80
N ASP A 50 -16.65 13.45 -2.86
CA ASP A 50 -15.65 14.50 -2.64
C ASP A 50 -14.29 14.12 -3.29
N LYS A 51 -13.29 14.97 -3.04
CA LYS A 51 -11.92 14.75 -3.51
C LYS A 51 -11.25 13.54 -2.86
N GLU A 52 -11.58 13.25 -1.61
CA GLU A 52 -11.02 12.10 -0.88
C GLU A 52 -11.61 10.78 -1.42
N ALA A 53 -12.90 10.75 -1.74
CA ALA A 53 -13.53 9.60 -2.40
C ALA A 53 -12.88 9.31 -3.77
N LEU A 54 -12.58 10.36 -4.55
CA LEU A 54 -11.87 10.23 -5.82
C LEU A 54 -10.44 9.70 -5.63
N PHE A 55 -9.69 10.22 -4.64
CA PHE A 55 -8.35 9.72 -4.30
C PHE A 55 -8.40 8.27 -3.82
N GLY A 56 -9.34 7.97 -2.93
CA GLY A 56 -9.57 6.62 -2.41
C GLY A 56 -9.86 5.61 -3.52
N ALA A 57 -10.66 5.98 -4.52
CA ALA A 57 -10.95 5.10 -5.66
C ALA A 57 -9.69 4.72 -6.47
N LEU A 58 -8.65 5.55 -6.46
CA LEU A 58 -7.36 5.24 -7.10
C LEU A 58 -6.50 4.32 -6.23
N VAL A 59 -6.47 4.51 -4.92
CA VAL A 59 -5.47 3.87 -4.05
C VAL A 59 -6.03 2.66 -3.28
N GLU A 60 -7.31 2.65 -2.93
CA GLU A 60 -7.92 1.59 -2.12
C GLU A 60 -7.76 0.18 -2.69
N PRO A 61 -7.92 -0.07 -4.02
CA PRO A 61 -7.70 -1.39 -4.58
C PRO A 61 -6.28 -1.92 -4.31
N VAL A 62 -5.26 -1.06 -4.43
CA VAL A 62 -3.87 -1.41 -4.17
C VAL A 62 -3.63 -1.64 -2.68
N VAL A 63 -4.18 -0.81 -1.80
CA VAL A 63 -4.09 -0.98 -0.34
C VAL A 63 -4.67 -2.33 0.09
N GLN A 64 -5.83 -2.70 -0.44
CA GLN A 64 -6.49 -3.96 -0.10
C GLN A 64 -5.71 -5.18 -0.63
N GLU A 65 -5.15 -5.10 -1.85
CA GLU A 65 -4.35 -6.19 -2.41
C GLU A 65 -3.05 -6.38 -1.66
N VAL A 66 -2.32 -5.30 -1.32
CA VAL A 66 -1.12 -5.35 -0.47
C VAL A 66 -1.44 -6.02 0.86
N LYS A 67 -2.57 -5.65 1.47
CA LYS A 67 -3.01 -6.27 2.72
C LYS A 67 -3.29 -7.76 2.56
N ALA A 68 -3.94 -8.17 1.49
CA ALA A 68 -4.26 -9.58 1.21
C ALA A 68 -2.99 -10.41 0.98
N ILE A 69 -2.04 -9.91 0.17
CA ILE A 69 -0.73 -10.54 -0.07
C ILE A 69 0.01 -10.71 1.27
N TYR A 70 0.01 -9.68 2.08
CA TYR A 70 0.68 -9.68 3.38
C TYR A 70 0.05 -10.70 4.34
N GLU A 71 -1.28 -10.70 4.50
CA GLU A 71 -1.99 -11.65 5.37
C GLU A 71 -1.76 -13.11 4.96
N ALA A 72 -1.76 -13.39 3.66
CA ALA A 72 -1.45 -14.73 3.13
C ALA A 72 -0.02 -15.14 3.48
N SER A 73 0.96 -14.28 3.23
CA SER A 73 2.37 -14.52 3.54
C SER A 73 2.61 -14.75 5.03
N VAL A 74 2.01 -13.95 5.91
CA VAL A 74 2.14 -14.11 7.36
C VAL A 74 1.65 -15.48 7.81
N ASN A 75 0.50 -15.93 7.31
CA ASN A 75 -0.05 -17.24 7.68
C ASN A 75 0.89 -18.38 7.27
N GLU A 76 1.43 -18.34 6.04
CA GLU A 76 2.37 -19.36 5.55
C GLU A 76 3.68 -19.36 6.34
N HIS A 77 4.26 -18.18 6.64
CA HIS A 77 5.46 -18.08 7.45
C HIS A 77 5.25 -18.62 8.88
N MET A 78 4.11 -18.33 9.48
CA MET A 78 3.79 -18.83 10.83
C MET A 78 3.59 -20.35 10.86
N GLU A 79 3.01 -20.94 9.83
CA GLU A 79 2.89 -22.40 9.73
C GLU A 79 4.26 -23.07 9.52
N LEU A 80 5.11 -22.52 8.64
CA LEU A 80 6.47 -23.03 8.43
C LEU A 80 7.36 -22.83 9.66
N ALA A 81 7.18 -21.73 10.41
CA ALA A 81 7.92 -21.50 11.65
C ALA A 81 7.70 -22.57 12.72
N LYS A 82 6.59 -23.31 12.64
CA LYS A 82 6.29 -24.47 13.52
C LYS A 82 7.02 -25.74 13.08
N THR A 83 7.65 -25.75 11.93
CA THR A 83 8.41 -26.90 11.40
C THR A 83 9.91 -26.71 11.61
N ASP A 84 10.71 -27.77 11.37
CA ASP A 84 12.18 -27.66 11.43
C ASP A 84 12.80 -27.27 10.07
N ASP A 85 11.96 -26.92 9.10
CA ASP A 85 12.40 -26.59 7.73
C ASP A 85 12.68 -25.09 7.56
N LEU A 86 13.76 -24.64 8.18
CA LEU A 86 14.23 -23.25 8.03
C LEU A 86 14.63 -22.88 6.58
N LYS A 87 14.95 -23.89 5.75
CA LYS A 87 15.30 -23.63 4.35
C LYS A 87 14.08 -23.24 3.53
N SER A 88 12.96 -23.94 3.73
CA SER A 88 11.69 -23.59 3.09
C SER A 88 11.17 -22.24 3.56
N LEU A 89 11.38 -21.92 4.82
CA LEU A 89 11.03 -20.61 5.38
C LEU A 89 11.79 -19.46 4.68
N TRP A 90 13.10 -19.63 4.47
CA TRP A 90 13.91 -18.64 3.74
C TRP A 90 13.45 -18.46 2.30
N LYS A 91 13.19 -19.59 1.62
CA LYS A 91 12.70 -19.58 0.23
C LYS A 91 11.35 -18.87 0.10
N LEU A 92 10.42 -19.12 1.03
CA LEU A 92 9.14 -18.43 1.06
C LEU A 92 9.31 -16.91 1.21
N SER A 93 10.26 -16.45 2.04
CA SER A 93 10.56 -15.02 2.19
C SER A 93 11.07 -14.39 0.89
N GLU A 94 11.93 -15.07 0.14
CA GLU A 94 12.40 -14.61 -1.19
C GLU A 94 11.24 -14.53 -2.19
N GLU A 95 10.40 -15.56 -2.25
CA GLU A 95 9.23 -15.62 -3.15
C GLU A 95 8.23 -14.52 -2.83
N THR A 96 7.91 -14.29 -1.57
CA THR A 96 7.02 -13.22 -1.13
C THR A 96 7.57 -11.84 -1.49
N LEU A 97 8.85 -11.61 -1.24
CA LEU A 97 9.49 -10.34 -1.60
C LEU A 97 9.42 -10.08 -3.11
N SER A 98 9.66 -11.10 -3.94
CA SER A 98 9.56 -10.98 -5.39
C SER A 98 8.14 -10.60 -5.83
N VAL A 99 7.13 -11.25 -5.28
CA VAL A 99 5.71 -10.92 -5.59
C VAL A 99 5.38 -9.47 -5.21
N ILE A 100 5.82 -9.02 -4.04
CA ILE A 100 5.57 -7.64 -3.60
C ILE A 100 6.27 -6.63 -4.50
N ILE A 101 7.53 -6.88 -4.88
CA ILE A 101 8.29 -6.01 -5.76
C ILE A 101 7.62 -5.92 -7.14
N GLU A 102 7.23 -7.06 -7.74
CA GLU A 102 6.52 -7.07 -9.02
C GLU A 102 5.21 -6.27 -8.93
N TYR A 103 4.44 -6.46 -7.89
CA TYR A 103 3.19 -5.73 -7.66
C TYR A 103 3.42 -4.21 -7.51
N ILE A 104 4.48 -3.79 -6.82
CA ILE A 104 4.86 -2.37 -6.71
C ILE A 104 5.19 -1.79 -8.09
N TYR A 105 5.93 -2.52 -8.93
CA TYR A 105 6.25 -2.06 -10.29
C TYR A 105 5.02 -1.95 -11.19
N GLU A 106 4.11 -2.91 -11.11
CA GLU A 106 2.85 -2.88 -11.88
C GLU A 106 1.94 -1.71 -11.47
N HIS A 107 1.98 -1.30 -10.20
CA HIS A 107 1.16 -0.23 -9.64
C HIS A 107 1.96 0.99 -9.18
N PHE A 108 3.12 1.23 -9.82
CA PHE A 108 4.11 2.20 -9.37
C PHE A 108 3.54 3.61 -9.13
N ASP A 109 2.72 4.13 -10.02
CA ASP A 109 2.11 5.45 -9.86
C ASP A 109 1.16 5.52 -8.65
N VAL A 110 0.45 4.43 -8.34
CA VAL A 110 -0.43 4.37 -7.16
C VAL A 110 0.40 4.32 -5.88
N PHE A 111 1.51 3.60 -5.85
CA PHE A 111 2.44 3.63 -4.71
C PHE A 111 3.05 5.03 -4.52
N ARG A 112 3.38 5.74 -5.59
CA ARG A 112 3.82 7.15 -5.50
C ARG A 112 2.74 8.05 -4.91
N LEU A 113 1.46 7.83 -5.24
CA LEU A 113 0.35 8.54 -4.60
C LEU A 113 0.32 8.29 -3.10
N LEU A 114 0.36 7.02 -2.68
CA LEU A 114 0.31 6.60 -1.28
C LEU A 114 1.49 7.12 -0.45
N LEU A 115 2.71 7.02 -1.00
CA LEU A 115 3.94 7.31 -0.24
C LEU A 115 4.32 8.79 -0.25
N MET A 116 3.96 9.54 -1.30
CA MET A 116 4.49 10.88 -1.52
C MET A 116 3.42 11.97 -1.70
N ARG A 117 2.16 11.61 -1.91
CA ARG A 117 1.10 12.53 -2.36
C ARG A 117 -0.20 12.45 -1.57
N ALA A 118 -0.24 11.59 -0.53
CA ALA A 118 -1.44 11.32 0.26
C ALA A 118 -1.65 12.27 1.45
N GLU A 119 -0.79 13.29 1.63
CA GLU A 119 -0.93 14.24 2.74
C GLU A 119 -2.31 14.90 2.72
N GLY A 120 -2.97 14.96 3.90
CA GLY A 120 -4.33 15.45 4.03
C GLY A 120 -5.43 14.42 3.75
N THR A 121 -5.08 13.16 3.49
CA THR A 121 -6.03 12.05 3.36
C THR A 121 -5.91 11.06 4.53
N ARG A 122 -6.88 10.16 4.65
CA ARG A 122 -6.78 9.00 5.55
C ARG A 122 -5.64 8.02 5.22
N TYR A 123 -5.03 8.15 4.05
CA TYR A 123 -3.92 7.30 3.59
C TYR A 123 -2.53 7.89 3.90
N SER A 124 -2.48 9.05 4.54
CA SER A 124 -1.21 9.74 4.85
C SER A 124 -0.29 8.93 5.76
N SER A 125 -0.84 8.01 6.57
CA SER A 125 -0.09 7.10 7.45
C SER A 125 0.23 5.74 6.81
N PHE A 126 -0.03 5.55 5.51
CA PHE A 126 0.10 4.23 4.86
C PHE A 126 1.45 3.54 5.12
N LEU A 127 2.56 4.27 5.00
CA LEU A 127 3.88 3.73 5.26
C LEU A 127 4.06 3.33 6.72
N ASP A 128 3.65 4.19 7.65
CA ASP A 128 3.74 3.91 9.09
C ASP A 128 2.87 2.70 9.48
N ASP A 129 1.68 2.59 8.89
CA ASP A 129 0.77 1.45 9.13
C ASP A 129 1.39 0.14 8.66
N VAL A 130 2.06 0.12 7.49
CA VAL A 130 2.80 -1.04 6.98
C VAL A 130 3.96 -1.39 7.89
N VAL A 131 4.77 -0.40 8.31
CA VAL A 131 5.91 -0.61 9.21
C VAL A 131 5.47 -1.13 10.58
N CYS A 132 4.40 -0.58 11.15
CA CYS A 132 3.84 -1.04 12.42
C CYS A 132 3.34 -2.49 12.33
N LEU A 133 2.68 -2.83 11.22
CA LEU A 133 2.19 -4.19 10.98
C LEU A 133 3.34 -5.18 10.85
N GLU A 134 4.36 -4.87 10.05
CA GLU A 134 5.55 -5.69 9.82
C GLU A 134 6.36 -5.89 11.12
N THR A 135 6.57 -4.83 11.88
CA THR A 135 7.24 -4.90 13.20
C THR A 135 6.53 -5.91 14.11
N ARG A 136 5.21 -5.80 14.23
CA ARG A 136 4.41 -6.68 15.08
C ARG A 136 4.49 -8.14 14.66
N VAL A 137 4.44 -8.41 13.36
CA VAL A 137 4.53 -9.77 12.82
C VAL A 137 5.90 -10.36 13.00
N THR A 138 6.96 -9.60 12.71
CA THR A 138 8.34 -10.01 12.91
C THR A 138 8.62 -10.39 14.37
N LEU A 139 8.14 -9.60 15.32
CA LEU A 139 8.29 -9.91 16.75
C LEU A 139 7.56 -11.20 17.16
N LYS A 140 6.34 -11.42 16.64
CA LYS A 140 5.60 -12.68 16.88
C LYS A 140 6.34 -13.87 16.28
N PHE A 141 6.85 -13.74 15.07
CA PHE A 141 7.64 -14.76 14.40
C PHE A 141 8.90 -15.12 15.19
N PHE A 142 9.64 -14.15 15.69
CA PHE A 142 10.81 -14.40 16.53
C PHE A 142 10.46 -15.03 17.87
N ALA A 143 9.33 -14.69 18.47
CA ALA A 143 8.85 -15.34 19.69
C ALA A 143 8.58 -16.84 19.46
N GLU A 144 7.99 -17.19 18.30
CA GLU A 144 7.77 -18.59 17.92
C GLU A 144 9.11 -19.34 17.76
N LEU A 145 10.07 -18.78 17.01
CA LEU A 145 11.39 -19.40 16.84
C LEU A 145 12.11 -19.60 18.17
N LYS A 146 12.07 -18.61 19.07
CA LYS A 146 12.65 -18.71 20.44
C LYS A 146 12.00 -19.80 21.25
N SER A 147 10.68 -19.95 21.21
CA SER A 147 9.95 -21.01 21.94
C SER A 147 10.45 -22.42 21.58
N ARG A 148 11.03 -22.55 20.40
CA ARG A 148 11.63 -23.79 19.86
C ARG A 148 13.13 -23.90 20.07
N GLY A 149 13.73 -22.97 20.81
CA GLY A 149 15.16 -22.99 21.13
C GLY A 149 16.06 -22.47 19.99
N ILE A 150 15.49 -21.87 18.93
CA ILE A 150 16.26 -21.26 17.85
C ILE A 150 16.77 -19.91 18.34
N GLN A 151 18.08 -19.68 18.21
CA GLN A 151 18.68 -18.42 18.57
C GLN A 151 18.36 -17.36 17.51
N VAL A 152 17.67 -16.30 17.91
CA VAL A 152 17.40 -15.13 17.09
C VAL A 152 18.06 -13.91 17.73
N ARG A 153 18.49 -12.96 16.89
CA ARG A 153 19.03 -11.71 17.38
C ARG A 153 17.90 -10.92 18.06
N GLU A 154 18.17 -10.47 19.28
CA GLU A 154 17.23 -9.60 19.99
C GLU A 154 17.47 -8.15 19.59
N LEU A 155 16.40 -7.51 19.13
CA LEU A 155 16.30 -6.08 18.93
C LEU A 155 15.04 -5.61 19.67
N ALA A 156 15.10 -4.40 20.23
CA ALA A 156 13.91 -3.78 20.78
C ALA A 156 12.90 -3.46 19.70
N GLU A 157 11.62 -3.32 20.07
CA GLU A 157 10.55 -3.00 19.12
C GLU A 157 10.84 -1.71 18.35
N GLU A 158 11.35 -0.68 19.06
CA GLU A 158 11.74 0.60 18.46
C GLU A 158 12.90 0.45 17.46
N GLU A 159 13.86 -0.42 17.74
CA GLU A 159 14.98 -0.67 16.82
C GLU A 159 14.48 -1.35 15.52
N TRP A 160 13.59 -2.33 15.65
CA TRP A 160 12.94 -2.95 14.48
C TRP A 160 12.12 -1.95 13.68
N HIS A 161 11.32 -1.14 14.34
CA HIS A 161 10.52 -0.11 13.70
C HIS A 161 11.40 0.86 12.88
N ILE A 162 12.50 1.36 13.45
CA ILE A 162 13.44 2.25 12.76
C ILE A 162 14.05 1.56 11.53
N LEU A 163 14.50 0.31 11.67
CA LEU A 163 15.11 -0.43 10.56
C LEU A 163 14.15 -0.68 9.43
N LEU A 164 12.93 -1.11 9.74
CA LEU A 164 11.89 -1.37 8.74
C LEU A 164 11.43 -0.07 8.07
N HIS A 165 11.26 1.01 8.85
CA HIS A 165 10.91 2.30 8.28
C HIS A 165 11.99 2.79 7.30
N ALA A 166 13.27 2.71 7.67
CA ALA A 166 14.37 3.09 6.78
C ALA A 166 14.41 2.22 5.52
N TYR A 167 14.15 0.93 5.64
CA TYR A 167 14.08 0.00 4.51
C TYR A 167 12.94 0.37 3.54
N PHE A 168 11.71 0.49 4.04
CA PHE A 168 10.57 0.82 3.20
C PHE A 168 10.63 2.24 2.62
N ALA A 169 11.15 3.21 3.38
CA ALA A 169 11.36 4.56 2.87
C ALA A 169 12.37 4.59 1.70
N SER A 170 13.42 3.75 1.75
CA SER A 170 14.41 3.65 0.66
C SER A 170 13.85 3.03 -0.62
N LEU A 171 12.74 2.29 -0.56
CA LEU A 171 12.05 1.77 -1.74
C LEU A 171 11.15 2.81 -2.43
N ALA A 172 10.85 3.91 -1.72
CA ALA A 172 9.99 4.99 -2.22
C ALA A 172 10.76 6.11 -2.96
N GLU A 173 12.10 6.12 -2.89
CA GLU A 173 12.99 7.07 -3.57
C GLU A 173 13.39 6.57 -4.96
#